data_307721dd231192d7551fb744e3b8fea5
#
_entry.id   307721dd231192d7551fb744e3b8fea5
#
_cell.length_a   1.000
_cell.length_b   1.000
_cell.length_c   1.000
_cell.angle_alpha   90.00
_cell.angle_beta   90.00
_cell.angle_gamma   90.00
#
_symmetry.space_group_name_H-M   'P 1'
#
loop_
_entity.id
_entity.type
_entity.pdbx_description
1 polymer ?
#
loop_
_entity_poly.entity_id
_entity_poly.type
_entity_poly.pdbx_seq_one_letter_code
_entity_poly.pdbx_strand_id
1 'polypeptide(L)'
;MSDDLVFKFNINDLADYGIVSTLYPVFTTNEQLNSKYLQYQLNEGSEFRRFSLLQKQGGSRTYMYLNKLQNMILNIPKLEEQQKIGSFFQQLDETIALHQRKLDLLKEQKKGYLQKMFPKAEEKIPELRFAGFADDWEDRKLSSIAERVTRKNKNNESTLPLTISAQDGLVDQNDYFNKQVASRDVTGYFLVKNGEFAYNKSYSNGYPWGAIKRLDKYEMGVLSTLYIVFKPTAINSQFLVSYYETTRWYREVSKNAAEGARNHGLLNISPNDFFNTLLTIPKSAEEQQQIGSFFKQLDDTIALHQHKLDLLKEQKKGFLQKMFV
;
A
#
# COMPACT_ATOMS: atom_id res chain seq x y z
N MET A 1 25.11 -12.47 8.61
CA MET A 1 25.28 -11.98 9.98
C MET A 1 24.04 -11.22 10.32
N SER A 2 23.27 -11.65 11.28
CA SER A 2 22.16 -10.86 11.78
C SER A 2 22.25 -10.81 13.29
N ASP A 3 21.98 -9.66 13.87
CA ASP A 3 21.90 -9.48 15.32
C ASP A 3 20.74 -10.29 15.92
N ASP A 4 19.81 -10.77 15.09
CA ASP A 4 18.56 -11.43 15.49
C ASP A 4 18.57 -12.96 15.40
N LEU A 5 19.75 -13.59 15.25
CA LEU A 5 19.89 -15.05 15.09
C LEU A 5 19.15 -15.62 13.84
N VAL A 6 18.89 -14.80 12.85
CA VAL A 6 18.26 -15.24 11.60
C VAL A 6 19.36 -15.63 10.60
N PHE A 7 19.67 -16.93 10.56
CA PHE A 7 20.51 -17.49 9.50
C PHE A 7 19.62 -17.82 8.29
N LYS A 8 20.15 -17.61 7.06
CA LYS A 8 19.49 -18.02 5.83
C LYS A 8 20.34 -18.99 5.06
N PHE A 9 19.75 -20.09 4.66
CA PHE A 9 20.32 -21.10 3.80
C PHE A 9 19.79 -20.95 2.38
N ASN A 10 20.69 -20.84 1.41
CA ASN A 10 20.33 -20.71 0.00
C ASN A 10 20.97 -21.83 -0.79
N ILE A 11 20.27 -22.26 -1.85
CA ILE A 11 20.81 -23.21 -2.83
C ILE A 11 21.36 -22.40 -4.00
N ASN A 12 22.53 -22.79 -4.52
CA ASN A 12 22.98 -22.28 -5.81
C ASN A 12 22.26 -23.06 -6.92
N ASP A 13 21.20 -22.46 -7.46
CA ASP A 13 20.41 -22.96 -8.59
C ASP A 13 20.41 -21.96 -9.78
N LEU A 14 21.28 -20.94 -9.72
CA LEU A 14 21.38 -19.89 -10.73
C LEU A 14 22.56 -20.07 -11.69
N ALA A 15 23.65 -20.71 -11.24
CA ALA A 15 24.86 -20.86 -12.02
C ALA A 15 25.59 -22.14 -11.64
N ASP A 16 26.34 -22.71 -12.59
CA ASP A 16 27.14 -23.94 -12.36
C ASP A 16 28.20 -23.74 -11.29
N TYR A 17 28.78 -22.54 -11.23
CA TYR A 17 29.82 -22.18 -10.28
C TYR A 17 29.57 -20.82 -9.66
N GLY A 18 29.91 -20.68 -8.39
CA GLY A 18 29.86 -19.44 -7.66
C GLY A 18 30.93 -19.32 -6.58
N ILE A 19 31.32 -18.10 -6.26
CA ILE A 19 32.27 -17.83 -5.17
C ILE A 19 31.52 -17.16 -4.03
N VAL A 20 31.69 -17.69 -2.83
CA VAL A 20 31.16 -17.10 -1.60
C VAL A 20 32.31 -16.88 -0.61
N SER A 21 32.14 -15.94 0.32
CA SER A 21 33.10 -15.70 1.38
C SER A 21 33.31 -16.97 2.22
N THR A 22 34.52 -17.19 2.69
CA THR A 22 34.90 -18.31 3.59
C THR A 22 34.12 -18.30 4.91
N LEU A 23 33.43 -17.23 5.22
CA LEU A 23 32.53 -17.13 6.37
C LEU A 23 31.21 -17.90 6.21
N TYR A 24 30.88 -18.32 4.98
CA TYR A 24 29.68 -19.10 4.70
C TYR A 24 30.02 -20.58 4.60
N PRO A 25 29.46 -21.44 5.47
CA PRO A 25 29.57 -22.89 5.29
C PRO A 25 28.89 -23.30 3.97
N VAL A 26 29.62 -23.98 3.12
CA VAL A 26 29.11 -24.56 1.87
C VAL A 26 29.11 -26.08 2.01
N PHE A 27 28.01 -26.71 1.66
CA PHE A 27 27.86 -28.18 1.74
C PHE A 27 26.87 -28.66 0.67
N THR A 28 26.95 -29.95 0.36
CA THR A 28 26.03 -30.67 -0.51
C THR A 28 25.18 -31.65 0.29
N THR A 29 24.00 -31.96 -0.21
CA THR A 29 23.18 -33.06 0.32
C THR A 29 23.58 -34.37 -0.35
N ASN A 30 23.42 -35.49 0.39
CA ASN A 30 23.57 -36.83 -0.15
C ASN A 30 22.23 -37.31 -0.79
N GLU A 31 22.21 -38.55 -1.28
CA GLU A 31 21.05 -39.16 -1.95
C GLU A 31 19.83 -39.35 -1.05
N GLN A 32 19.98 -39.31 0.26
CA GLN A 32 18.90 -39.48 1.23
C GLN A 32 18.20 -38.17 1.63
N LEU A 33 18.74 -37.03 1.17
CA LEU A 33 18.28 -35.72 1.61
C LEU A 33 18.00 -34.78 0.43
N ASN A 34 16.73 -34.37 0.27
CA ASN A 34 16.34 -33.42 -0.75
C ASN A 34 16.77 -31.99 -0.36
N SER A 35 17.54 -31.32 -1.22
CA SER A 35 18.11 -30.00 -0.95
C SER A 35 17.05 -28.92 -0.74
N LYS A 36 15.96 -28.93 -1.51
CA LYS A 36 14.86 -27.96 -1.36
C LYS A 36 14.13 -28.16 -0.04
N TYR A 37 13.82 -29.39 0.33
CA TYR A 37 13.25 -29.70 1.64
C TYR A 37 14.17 -29.19 2.78
N LEU A 38 15.47 -29.51 2.71
CA LEU A 38 16.43 -29.08 3.71
C LEU A 38 16.51 -27.55 3.82
N GLN A 39 16.44 -26.82 2.70
CA GLN A 39 16.41 -25.37 2.71
C GLN A 39 15.23 -24.83 3.53
N TYR A 40 14.03 -25.39 3.35
CA TYR A 40 12.86 -25.00 4.14
C TYR A 40 12.98 -25.41 5.60
N GLN A 41 13.43 -26.64 5.88
CA GLN A 41 13.65 -27.13 7.24
C GLN A 41 14.60 -26.22 8.02
N LEU A 42 15.72 -25.81 7.42
CA LEU A 42 16.72 -24.96 8.07
C LEU A 42 16.26 -23.50 8.20
N ASN A 43 15.52 -22.98 7.23
CA ASN A 43 15.08 -21.57 7.26
C ASN A 43 13.84 -21.33 8.11
N GLU A 44 12.92 -22.30 8.16
CA GLU A 44 11.59 -22.11 8.73
C GLU A 44 11.29 -23.09 9.88
N GLY A 45 12.05 -24.19 9.99
CA GLY A 45 11.85 -25.21 11.02
C GLY A 45 12.30 -24.75 12.40
N SER A 46 11.58 -25.21 13.43
CA SER A 46 11.86 -24.88 14.82
C SER A 46 13.16 -25.50 15.34
N GLU A 47 13.58 -26.64 14.78
CA GLU A 47 14.76 -27.38 15.22
C GLU A 47 16.06 -26.60 15.01
N PHE A 48 16.26 -26.02 13.82
CA PHE A 48 17.45 -25.21 13.57
C PHE A 48 17.46 -23.94 14.43
N ARG A 49 16.31 -23.32 14.63
CA ARG A 49 16.21 -22.14 15.50
C ARG A 49 16.60 -22.46 16.93
N ARG A 50 16.12 -23.57 17.47
CA ARG A 50 16.50 -24.06 18.84
C ARG A 50 18.00 -24.38 18.88
N PHE A 51 18.51 -25.08 17.87
CA PHE A 51 19.94 -25.42 17.78
C PHE A 51 20.80 -24.16 17.72
N SER A 52 20.47 -23.17 16.89
CA SER A 52 21.25 -21.94 16.74
C SER A 52 21.29 -21.12 18.03
N LEU A 53 20.21 -21.08 18.80
CA LEU A 53 20.16 -20.42 20.11
C LEU A 53 21.15 -21.03 21.11
N LEU A 54 21.28 -22.35 21.11
CA LEU A 54 22.23 -23.08 21.99
C LEU A 54 23.71 -22.85 21.60
N GLN A 55 23.97 -22.45 20.32
CA GLN A 55 25.31 -22.16 19.86
C GLN A 55 25.76 -20.72 20.15
N LYS A 56 24.89 -19.86 20.67
CA LYS A 56 25.20 -18.46 20.99
C LYS A 56 26.16 -18.41 22.20
N GLN A 57 27.41 -18.09 21.94
CA GLN A 57 28.42 -17.83 22.99
C GLN A 57 28.70 -16.33 22.95
N GLY A 58 28.32 -15.61 23.97
CA GLY A 58 28.56 -14.19 24.29
C GLY A 58 29.09 -13.29 23.17
N GLY A 59 28.51 -12.12 22.95
CA GLY A 59 28.93 -11.15 21.95
C GLY A 59 27.80 -10.79 20.95
N SER A 60 27.95 -9.68 20.24
CA SER A 60 26.94 -9.12 19.35
C SER A 60 26.75 -9.86 18.02
N ARG A 61 27.59 -10.86 17.69
CA ARG A 61 27.53 -11.62 16.44
C ARG A 61 27.64 -13.11 16.68
N THR A 62 26.70 -13.88 16.13
CA THR A 62 26.73 -15.34 16.18
C THR A 62 27.22 -15.88 14.85
N TYR A 63 28.23 -16.75 14.89
CA TYR A 63 28.76 -17.46 13.74
C TYR A 63 28.33 -18.92 13.79
N MET A 64 27.83 -19.45 12.67
CA MET A 64 27.53 -20.86 12.50
C MET A 64 28.64 -21.51 11.67
N TYR A 65 29.52 -22.24 12.34
CA TYR A 65 30.60 -22.98 11.70
C TYR A 65 30.10 -24.33 11.18
N LEU A 66 30.68 -24.82 10.08
CA LEU A 66 30.28 -26.08 9.46
C LEU A 66 30.38 -27.27 10.42
N ASN A 67 31.43 -27.34 11.21
CA ASN A 67 31.61 -28.42 12.20
C ASN A 67 30.52 -28.44 13.29
N LYS A 68 29.98 -27.28 13.64
CA LYS A 68 28.83 -27.20 14.56
C LYS A 68 27.56 -27.63 13.86
N LEU A 69 27.33 -27.17 12.63
CA LEU A 69 26.15 -27.51 11.85
C LEU A 69 26.09 -29.02 11.56
N GLN A 70 27.22 -29.67 11.32
CA GLN A 70 27.30 -31.12 11.11
C GLN A 70 26.89 -31.96 12.33
N ASN A 71 26.92 -31.39 13.53
CA ASN A 71 26.46 -32.05 14.77
C ASN A 71 24.96 -31.84 15.06
N MET A 72 24.27 -31.13 14.18
CA MET A 72 22.83 -30.93 14.32
C MET A 72 22.07 -32.22 13.97
N ILE A 73 21.15 -32.62 14.82
CA ILE A 73 20.24 -33.72 14.57
C ILE A 73 18.93 -33.13 14.03
N LEU A 74 18.51 -33.63 12.88
CA LEU A 74 17.25 -33.24 12.22
C LEU A 74 16.33 -34.48 12.15
N ASN A 75 15.07 -34.27 12.51
CA ASN A 75 14.03 -35.27 12.22
C ASN A 75 13.54 -35.04 10.77
N ILE A 76 13.80 -35.99 9.90
CA ILE A 76 13.46 -35.91 8.49
C ILE A 76 12.54 -37.05 8.06
N PRO A 77 11.52 -36.80 7.25
CA PRO A 77 10.68 -37.84 6.68
C PRO A 77 11.43 -38.65 5.60
N LYS A 78 10.75 -39.66 5.03
CA LYS A 78 11.29 -40.41 3.88
C LYS A 78 11.55 -39.47 2.69
N LEU A 79 12.53 -39.84 1.86
CA LEU A 79 12.95 -39.02 0.69
C LEU A 79 11.78 -38.61 -0.21
N GLU A 80 10.83 -39.52 -0.48
CA GLU A 80 9.66 -39.25 -1.30
C GLU A 80 8.79 -38.12 -0.69
N GLU A 81 8.62 -38.11 0.61
CA GLU A 81 7.88 -37.07 1.31
C GLU A 81 8.65 -35.74 1.33
N GLN A 82 9.98 -35.77 1.54
CA GLN A 82 10.85 -34.61 1.43
C GLN A 82 10.71 -33.94 0.04
N GLN A 83 10.70 -34.75 -1.03
CA GLN A 83 10.52 -34.25 -2.40
C GLN A 83 9.16 -33.57 -2.59
N LYS A 84 8.09 -34.17 -2.07
CA LYS A 84 6.74 -33.59 -2.12
C LYS A 84 6.66 -32.26 -1.37
N ILE A 85 7.19 -32.22 -0.15
CA ILE A 85 7.20 -30.99 0.69
C ILE A 85 8.05 -29.89 0.02
N GLY A 86 9.27 -30.22 -0.42
CA GLY A 86 10.17 -29.27 -1.08
C GLY A 86 9.56 -28.68 -2.35
N SER A 87 8.98 -29.52 -3.21
CA SER A 87 8.30 -29.08 -4.43
C SER A 87 7.07 -28.24 -4.14
N PHE A 88 6.27 -28.59 -3.15
CA PHE A 88 5.09 -27.84 -2.75
C PHE A 88 5.43 -26.39 -2.34
N PHE A 89 6.41 -26.23 -1.45
CA PHE A 89 6.81 -24.88 -1.03
C PHE A 89 7.51 -24.10 -2.13
N GLN A 90 8.29 -24.77 -3.00
CA GLN A 90 8.87 -24.10 -4.16
C GLN A 90 7.80 -23.54 -5.08
N GLN A 91 6.78 -24.33 -5.46
CA GLN A 91 5.66 -23.87 -6.28
C GLN A 91 4.88 -22.72 -5.63
N LEU A 92 4.72 -22.77 -4.31
CA LEU A 92 4.05 -21.72 -3.57
C LEU A 92 4.87 -20.42 -3.59
N ASP A 93 6.19 -20.50 -3.44
CA ASP A 93 7.09 -19.34 -3.55
C ASP A 93 7.12 -18.73 -4.94
N GLU A 94 7.16 -19.57 -5.98
CA GLU A 94 7.06 -19.11 -7.38
C GLU A 94 5.73 -18.40 -7.64
N THR A 95 4.62 -18.92 -7.10
CA THR A 95 3.30 -18.30 -7.21
C THR A 95 3.24 -16.94 -6.49
N ILE A 96 3.78 -16.86 -5.28
CA ILE A 96 3.90 -15.61 -4.50
C ILE A 96 4.74 -14.59 -5.28
N ALA A 97 5.90 -15.00 -5.81
CA ALA A 97 6.77 -14.13 -6.59
C ALA A 97 6.10 -13.61 -7.87
N LEU A 98 5.33 -14.48 -8.56
CA LEU A 98 4.57 -14.09 -9.76
C LEU A 98 3.49 -13.04 -9.42
N HIS A 99 2.72 -13.25 -8.34
CA HIS A 99 1.70 -12.29 -7.92
C HIS A 99 2.32 -10.96 -7.47
N GLN A 100 3.47 -11.00 -6.79
CA GLN A 100 4.19 -9.79 -6.40
C GLN A 100 4.63 -8.99 -7.64
N ARG A 101 5.27 -9.63 -8.61
CA ARG A 101 5.69 -8.97 -9.87
C ARG A 101 4.48 -8.37 -10.62
N LYS A 102 3.37 -9.09 -10.68
CA LYS A 102 2.16 -8.60 -11.33
C LYS A 102 1.60 -7.37 -10.63
N LEU A 103 1.58 -7.39 -9.30
CA LEU A 103 1.15 -6.26 -8.48
C LEU A 103 2.02 -5.02 -8.71
N ASP A 104 3.35 -5.19 -8.70
CA ASP A 104 4.29 -4.09 -8.91
C ASP A 104 4.13 -3.50 -10.32
N LEU A 105 3.97 -4.36 -11.34
CA LEU A 105 3.72 -3.94 -12.72
C LEU A 105 2.41 -3.14 -12.84
N LEU A 106 1.32 -3.60 -12.22
CA LEU A 106 0.04 -2.90 -12.24
C LEU A 106 0.13 -1.51 -11.57
N LYS A 107 0.85 -1.41 -10.45
CA LYS A 107 1.10 -0.12 -9.77
C LYS A 107 1.90 0.84 -10.65
N GLU A 108 2.94 0.37 -11.33
CA GLU A 108 3.72 1.19 -12.28
C GLU A 108 2.90 1.58 -13.51
N GLN A 109 2.08 0.68 -14.05
CA GLN A 109 1.16 1.01 -15.14
C GLN A 109 0.16 2.09 -14.73
N LYS A 110 -0.47 1.97 -13.54
CA LYS A 110 -1.37 3.00 -13.02
C LYS A 110 -0.68 4.36 -12.94
N LYS A 111 0.53 4.40 -12.39
CA LYS A 111 1.33 5.62 -12.30
C LYS A 111 1.60 6.23 -13.67
N GLY A 112 1.97 5.41 -14.67
CA GLY A 112 2.19 5.85 -16.04
C GLY A 112 0.91 6.41 -16.69
N TYR A 113 -0.23 5.76 -16.49
CA TYR A 113 -1.52 6.24 -16.99
C TYR A 113 -1.94 7.55 -16.32
N LEU A 114 -1.78 7.71 -15.00
CA LEU A 114 -2.04 8.98 -14.30
C LEU A 114 -1.18 10.13 -14.83
N GLN A 115 0.05 9.86 -15.27
CA GLN A 115 0.91 10.88 -15.88
C GLN A 115 0.49 11.27 -17.27
N LYS A 116 -0.04 10.33 -18.08
CA LYS A 116 -0.31 10.52 -19.50
C LYS A 116 -1.76 10.85 -19.82
N MET A 117 -2.71 10.35 -19.02
CA MET A 117 -4.15 10.55 -19.24
C MET A 117 -4.70 11.84 -18.62
N PHE A 118 -3.86 12.61 -17.96
CA PHE A 118 -4.17 13.95 -17.49
C PHE A 118 -3.22 14.95 -18.15
N PRO A 119 -3.69 16.14 -18.62
CA PRO A 119 -2.86 17.12 -19.31
C PRO A 119 -1.70 17.60 -18.43
N LYS A 120 -0.53 17.93 -18.94
CA LYS A 120 0.57 18.55 -18.21
C LYS A 120 0.20 19.97 -17.78
N ALA A 121 1.00 20.58 -16.89
CA ALA A 121 0.77 21.95 -16.47
C ALA A 121 0.63 22.87 -17.71
N GLU A 122 -0.41 23.70 -17.70
CA GLU A 122 -0.74 24.64 -18.80
C GLU A 122 -1.26 24.00 -20.10
N GLU A 123 -1.24 22.68 -20.22
CA GLU A 123 -1.86 21.95 -21.33
C GLU A 123 -3.34 21.67 -21.06
N LYS A 124 -4.12 21.56 -22.14
CA LYS A 124 -5.56 21.25 -22.12
C LYS A 124 -5.89 19.89 -22.73
N ILE A 125 -4.89 19.22 -23.29
CA ILE A 125 -5.03 17.93 -23.95
C ILE A 125 -4.06 16.95 -23.30
N PRO A 126 -4.53 15.78 -22.80
CA PRO A 126 -3.65 14.76 -22.27
C PRO A 126 -2.86 14.06 -23.40
N GLU A 127 -1.66 13.53 -23.06
CA GLU A 127 -0.83 12.78 -24.01
C GLU A 127 -1.51 11.48 -24.46
N LEU A 128 -2.23 10.82 -23.55
CA LEU A 128 -3.01 9.61 -23.83
C LEU A 128 -4.48 9.87 -23.53
N ARG A 129 -5.35 9.57 -24.49
CA ARG A 129 -6.78 9.84 -24.42
C ARG A 129 -7.60 8.73 -25.05
N PHE A 130 -8.80 8.50 -24.56
CA PHE A 130 -9.74 7.60 -25.23
C PHE A 130 -10.13 8.11 -26.61
N ALA A 131 -10.36 7.20 -27.55
CA ALA A 131 -10.83 7.57 -28.88
C ALA A 131 -12.21 8.24 -28.83
N GLY A 132 -12.44 9.20 -29.72
CA GLY A 132 -13.71 9.92 -29.85
C GLY A 132 -13.78 11.26 -29.10
N PHE A 133 -12.75 11.61 -28.33
CA PHE A 133 -12.68 12.92 -27.66
C PHE A 133 -11.54 13.76 -28.25
N ALA A 134 -11.87 14.96 -28.72
CA ALA A 134 -10.92 15.88 -29.35
C ALA A 134 -10.89 17.27 -28.70
N ASP A 135 -11.96 17.66 -28.01
CA ASP A 135 -12.11 19.01 -27.44
C ASP A 135 -11.10 19.22 -26.29
N ASP A 136 -10.60 20.45 -26.22
CA ASP A 136 -9.77 20.88 -25.09
C ASP A 136 -10.51 20.73 -23.77
N TRP A 137 -9.82 20.26 -22.75
CA TRP A 137 -10.31 20.31 -21.37
C TRP A 137 -10.45 21.77 -20.91
N GLU A 138 -11.34 22.01 -19.97
CA GLU A 138 -11.61 23.35 -19.45
C GLU A 138 -11.17 23.50 -17.98
N ASP A 139 -10.84 24.75 -17.61
CA ASP A 139 -10.56 25.08 -16.22
C ASP A 139 -11.87 25.42 -15.50
N ARG A 140 -12.15 24.70 -14.43
CA ARG A 140 -13.31 24.93 -13.57
C ARG A 140 -12.86 25.15 -12.14
N LYS A 141 -13.44 26.16 -11.48
CA LYS A 141 -13.26 26.33 -10.04
C LYS A 141 -13.89 25.16 -9.31
N LEU A 142 -13.25 24.67 -8.23
CA LEU A 142 -13.85 23.63 -7.39
C LEU A 142 -15.24 24.05 -6.89
N SER A 143 -15.43 25.33 -6.56
CA SER A 143 -16.73 25.88 -6.14
C SER A 143 -17.83 25.78 -7.20
N SER A 144 -17.52 25.61 -8.48
CA SER A 144 -18.52 25.43 -9.54
C SER A 144 -18.93 23.97 -9.78
N ILE A 145 -18.17 23.00 -9.22
CA ILE A 145 -18.36 21.57 -9.44
C ILE A 145 -18.52 20.75 -8.16
N ALA A 146 -18.37 21.40 -7.00
CA ALA A 146 -18.54 20.79 -5.70
C ALA A 146 -19.06 21.78 -4.67
N GLU A 147 -19.77 21.31 -3.68
CA GLU A 147 -20.26 22.08 -2.55
C GLU A 147 -19.53 21.70 -1.24
N ARG A 148 -19.35 22.69 -0.37
CA ARG A 148 -18.75 22.48 0.95
C ARG A 148 -19.72 21.77 1.87
N VAL A 149 -19.27 20.73 2.56
CA VAL A 149 -20.02 20.05 3.60
C VAL A 149 -19.59 20.60 4.97
N THR A 150 -20.57 21.20 5.68
CA THR A 150 -20.39 21.74 7.05
C THR A 150 -21.32 21.07 8.05
N ARG A 151 -22.01 19.99 7.62
CA ARG A 151 -22.93 19.21 8.45
C ARG A 151 -22.22 18.69 9.70
N LYS A 152 -22.76 19.01 10.88
CA LYS A 152 -22.26 18.55 12.16
C LYS A 152 -22.95 17.26 12.58
N ASN A 153 -22.26 16.47 13.38
CA ASN A 153 -22.77 15.23 13.97
C ASN A 153 -23.64 15.51 15.23
N LYS A 154 -24.50 16.53 15.17
CA LYS A 154 -25.26 17.05 16.33
C LYS A 154 -26.04 15.99 17.09
N ASN A 155 -26.61 15.03 16.37
CA ASN A 155 -27.44 13.97 16.94
C ASN A 155 -26.65 12.69 17.22
N ASN A 156 -25.33 12.75 17.17
CA ASN A 156 -24.45 11.60 17.32
C ASN A 156 -24.81 10.45 16.35
N GLU A 157 -25.10 10.79 15.08
CA GLU A 157 -25.50 9.86 14.03
C GLU A 157 -24.42 8.84 13.71
N SER A 158 -23.14 9.21 13.95
CA SER A 158 -22.00 8.30 13.85
C SER A 158 -21.03 8.52 15.00
N THR A 159 -20.47 7.44 15.51
CA THR A 159 -19.38 7.45 16.50
C THR A 159 -18.05 6.98 15.90
N LEU A 160 -18.01 6.72 14.58
CA LEU A 160 -16.83 6.26 13.86
C LEU A 160 -15.91 7.44 13.53
N PRO A 161 -14.78 7.64 14.24
CA PRO A 161 -13.83 8.69 13.91
C PRO A 161 -13.02 8.27 12.70
N LEU A 162 -12.94 9.14 11.70
CA LEU A 162 -12.19 8.91 10.48
C LEU A 162 -10.87 9.70 10.46
N THR A 163 -9.90 9.18 9.74
CA THR A 163 -8.69 9.88 9.32
C THR A 163 -8.38 9.59 7.86
N ILE A 164 -7.55 10.42 7.22
CA ILE A 164 -7.06 10.15 5.87
C ILE A 164 -5.72 9.43 5.95
N SER A 165 -5.71 8.16 5.51
CA SER A 165 -4.51 7.50 5.02
C SER A 165 -4.32 7.87 3.55
N ALA A 166 -3.12 8.31 3.19
CA ALA A 166 -2.83 8.65 1.80
C ALA A 166 -2.93 7.43 0.86
N GLN A 167 -2.71 6.23 1.38
CA GLN A 167 -2.75 4.96 0.66
C GLN A 167 -4.13 4.29 0.72
N ASP A 168 -4.76 4.27 1.91
CA ASP A 168 -5.95 3.46 2.16
C ASP A 168 -7.27 4.26 2.10
N GLY A 169 -7.19 5.58 1.87
CA GLY A 169 -8.34 6.47 1.82
C GLY A 169 -8.81 6.95 3.19
N LEU A 170 -10.12 7.15 3.36
CA LEU A 170 -10.72 7.46 4.65
C LEU A 170 -10.92 6.16 5.42
N VAL A 171 -10.25 6.05 6.56
CA VAL A 171 -10.18 4.85 7.41
C VAL A 171 -10.56 5.17 8.85
N ASP A 172 -10.91 4.14 9.62
CA ASP A 172 -11.12 4.27 11.06
C ASP A 172 -9.83 4.80 11.71
N GLN A 173 -9.97 5.91 12.44
CA GLN A 173 -8.85 6.57 13.09
C GLN A 173 -8.25 5.74 14.24
N ASN A 174 -9.09 5.00 14.96
CA ASN A 174 -8.64 4.18 16.09
C ASN A 174 -7.81 3.00 15.60
N ASP A 175 -8.27 2.33 14.54
CA ASP A 175 -7.55 1.23 13.91
C ASP A 175 -6.21 1.71 13.31
N TYR A 176 -6.25 2.85 12.61
CA TYR A 176 -5.07 3.41 11.95
C TYR A 176 -3.95 3.78 12.92
N PHE A 177 -4.28 4.37 14.07
CA PHE A 177 -3.30 4.79 15.08
C PHE A 177 -3.11 3.76 16.20
N ASN A 178 -3.86 2.65 16.20
CA ASN A 178 -3.92 1.66 17.27
C ASN A 178 -4.15 2.29 18.66
N LYS A 179 -4.91 3.36 18.71
CA LYS A 179 -5.30 4.09 19.92
C LYS A 179 -6.44 5.06 19.66
N GLN A 180 -7.19 5.42 20.69
CA GLN A 180 -8.19 6.49 20.59
C GLN A 180 -7.50 7.86 20.50
N VAL A 181 -7.71 8.58 19.39
CA VAL A 181 -7.21 9.92 19.14
C VAL A 181 -8.32 10.96 19.17
N ALA A 182 -9.50 10.61 18.65
CA ALA A 182 -10.66 11.49 18.65
C ALA A 182 -11.15 11.81 20.07
N SER A 183 -11.76 12.98 20.24
CA SER A 183 -12.50 13.32 21.45
C SER A 183 -13.58 12.29 21.75
N ARG A 184 -13.90 12.10 23.03
CA ARG A 184 -15.08 11.29 23.43
C ARG A 184 -16.38 11.88 22.91
N ASP A 185 -16.49 13.20 22.92
CA ASP A 185 -17.59 13.94 22.30
C ASP A 185 -17.22 14.33 20.86
N VAL A 186 -17.90 13.74 19.90
CA VAL A 186 -17.73 13.99 18.46
C VAL A 186 -18.90 14.75 17.84
N THR A 187 -19.82 15.30 18.64
CA THR A 187 -20.99 16.05 18.16
C THR A 187 -20.59 17.34 17.43
N GLY A 188 -19.43 17.92 17.79
CA GLY A 188 -18.86 19.08 17.13
C GLY A 188 -18.09 18.75 15.82
N TYR A 189 -17.87 17.47 15.50
CA TYR A 189 -17.17 17.06 14.30
C TYR A 189 -18.07 17.18 13.05
N PHE A 190 -17.46 17.16 11.86
CA PHE A 190 -18.23 17.02 10.63
C PHE A 190 -18.74 15.59 10.48
N LEU A 191 -20.02 15.44 10.14
CA LEU A 191 -20.60 14.17 9.71
C LEU A 191 -20.36 14.03 8.21
N VAL A 192 -19.60 13.01 7.81
CA VAL A 192 -19.22 12.71 6.42
C VAL A 192 -19.98 11.48 5.97
N LYS A 193 -20.57 11.51 4.78
CA LYS A 193 -21.31 10.40 4.18
C LYS A 193 -20.54 9.77 3.04
N ASN A 194 -20.85 8.53 2.72
CA ASN A 194 -20.29 7.83 1.56
C ASN A 194 -20.37 8.70 0.29
N GLY A 195 -19.31 8.69 -0.49
CA GLY A 195 -19.18 9.51 -1.70
C GLY A 195 -18.71 10.96 -1.47
N GLU A 196 -18.68 11.44 -0.23
CA GLU A 196 -18.14 12.76 0.10
C GLU A 196 -16.61 12.71 0.24
N PHE A 197 -15.96 13.80 -0.11
CA PHE A 197 -14.49 13.96 -0.09
C PHE A 197 -14.05 14.73 1.15
N ALA A 198 -12.84 14.41 1.60
CA ALA A 198 -12.18 15.19 2.63
C ALA A 198 -10.74 15.52 2.22
N TYR A 199 -10.30 16.74 2.53
CA TYR A 199 -8.95 17.21 2.35
C TYR A 199 -8.26 17.35 3.72
N ASN A 200 -7.20 16.58 3.91
CA ASN A 200 -6.27 16.74 5.03
C ASN A 200 -5.14 17.69 4.61
N LYS A 201 -5.03 18.84 5.25
CA LYS A 201 -4.01 19.85 4.99
C LYS A 201 -2.64 19.54 5.62
N SER A 202 -2.50 18.42 6.33
CA SER A 202 -1.27 18.05 7.01
C SER A 202 -0.22 17.57 6.01
N TYR A 203 1.02 18.01 6.25
CA TYR A 203 2.17 17.42 5.57
C TYR A 203 2.39 15.98 6.01
N SER A 204 2.66 15.11 5.05
CA SER A 204 3.19 13.78 5.31
C SER A 204 4.24 13.41 4.25
N ASN A 205 5.08 12.43 4.55
CA ASN A 205 6.12 11.99 3.62
C ASN A 205 5.49 11.52 2.29
N GLY A 206 5.94 12.08 1.17
CA GLY A 206 5.36 11.86 -0.15
C GLY A 206 4.12 12.70 -0.50
N TYR A 207 3.54 13.44 0.48
CA TYR A 207 2.33 14.26 0.32
C TYR A 207 2.55 15.68 0.85
N PRO A 208 3.38 16.50 0.16
CA PRO A 208 3.78 17.82 0.65
C PRO A 208 2.62 18.82 0.74
N TRP A 209 1.55 18.59 -0.01
CA TRP A 209 0.35 19.43 -0.06
C TRP A 209 -0.86 18.79 0.62
N GLY A 210 -0.63 17.74 1.43
CA GLY A 210 -1.69 16.98 2.06
C GLY A 210 -2.31 15.92 1.15
N ALA A 211 -3.46 15.39 1.52
CA ALA A 211 -4.15 14.35 0.78
C ALA A 211 -5.66 14.61 0.71
N ILE A 212 -6.25 14.31 -0.46
CA ILE A 212 -7.69 14.40 -0.70
C ILE A 212 -8.19 13.00 -1.02
N LYS A 213 -9.18 12.53 -0.25
CA LYS A 213 -9.75 11.19 -0.41
C LYS A 213 -11.26 11.23 -0.27
N ARG A 214 -11.95 10.27 -0.95
CA ARG A 214 -13.38 10.05 -0.85
C ARG A 214 -13.69 8.99 0.19
N LEU A 215 -14.83 9.13 0.89
CA LEU A 215 -15.32 8.10 1.80
C LEU A 215 -16.01 7.00 0.98
N ASP A 216 -15.36 5.86 0.84
CA ASP A 216 -15.85 4.70 0.09
C ASP A 216 -16.11 3.48 0.98
N LYS A 217 -15.37 3.35 2.11
CA LYS A 217 -15.38 2.13 2.94
C LYS A 217 -16.56 2.06 3.92
N TYR A 218 -17.12 3.18 4.30
CA TYR A 218 -18.17 3.27 5.32
C TYR A 218 -19.35 4.06 4.79
N GLU A 219 -20.54 3.80 5.32
CA GLU A 219 -21.73 4.58 4.98
C GLU A 219 -21.61 6.03 5.49
N MET A 220 -21.09 6.20 6.70
CA MET A 220 -20.81 7.51 7.29
C MET A 220 -19.74 7.42 8.38
N GLY A 221 -19.17 8.56 8.73
CA GLY A 221 -18.24 8.71 9.84
C GLY A 221 -18.03 10.17 10.21
N VAL A 222 -17.21 10.43 11.21
CA VAL A 222 -16.97 11.79 11.70
C VAL A 222 -15.51 12.22 11.46
N LEU A 223 -15.34 13.48 11.04
CA LEU A 223 -14.04 14.11 10.84
C LEU A 223 -13.89 15.38 11.66
N SER A 224 -12.70 15.59 12.18
CA SER A 224 -12.33 16.86 12.84
C SER A 224 -12.58 18.05 11.89
N THR A 225 -12.92 19.19 12.47
CA THR A 225 -13.14 20.46 11.74
C THR A 225 -11.86 21.03 11.11
N LEU A 226 -10.72 20.43 11.36
CA LEU A 226 -9.45 20.76 10.68
C LEU A 226 -9.44 20.33 9.21
N TYR A 227 -10.28 19.35 8.84
CA TYR A 227 -10.46 18.90 7.46
C TYR A 227 -11.39 19.84 6.68
N ILE A 228 -11.21 19.90 5.36
CA ILE A 228 -12.17 20.50 4.46
C ILE A 228 -12.98 19.35 3.83
N VAL A 229 -14.28 19.32 4.08
CA VAL A 229 -15.17 18.27 3.55
C VAL A 229 -16.01 18.87 2.42
N PHE A 230 -16.17 18.11 1.33
CA PHE A 230 -16.95 18.56 0.16
C PHE A 230 -17.60 17.40 -0.58
N LYS A 231 -18.63 17.73 -1.34
CA LYS A 231 -19.43 16.80 -2.14
C LYS A 231 -19.42 17.25 -3.60
N PRO A 232 -19.09 16.38 -4.58
CA PRO A 232 -19.22 16.67 -5.99
C PRO A 232 -20.68 16.93 -6.37
N THR A 233 -20.91 17.94 -7.25
CA THR A 233 -22.24 18.30 -7.73
C THR A 233 -22.34 18.29 -9.26
N ALA A 234 -21.33 18.77 -9.96
CA ALA A 234 -21.30 18.90 -11.41
C ALA A 234 -20.02 18.28 -12.03
N ILE A 235 -19.57 17.17 -11.48
CA ILE A 235 -18.42 16.41 -11.96
C ILE A 235 -18.61 14.94 -11.63
N ASN A 236 -18.08 14.04 -12.47
CA ASN A 236 -18.06 12.62 -12.15
C ASN A 236 -17.19 12.37 -10.92
N SER A 237 -17.79 11.78 -9.87
CA SER A 237 -17.11 11.55 -8.58
C SER A 237 -15.92 10.62 -8.72
N GLN A 238 -15.99 9.59 -9.59
CA GLN A 238 -14.89 8.64 -9.80
C GLN A 238 -13.74 9.26 -10.59
N PHE A 239 -14.03 10.12 -11.56
CA PHE A 239 -13.01 10.94 -12.22
C PHE A 239 -12.27 11.82 -11.20
N LEU A 240 -13.01 12.45 -10.30
CA LEU A 240 -12.42 13.31 -9.27
C LEU A 240 -11.50 12.55 -8.31
N VAL A 241 -11.81 11.29 -7.99
CA VAL A 241 -10.89 10.40 -7.26
C VAL A 241 -9.57 10.27 -8.01
N SER A 242 -9.62 9.94 -9.31
CA SER A 242 -8.42 9.78 -10.15
C SER A 242 -7.65 11.08 -10.32
N TYR A 243 -8.37 12.22 -10.45
CA TYR A 243 -7.74 13.54 -10.55
C TYR A 243 -6.89 13.87 -9.31
N TYR A 244 -7.42 13.61 -8.10
CA TYR A 244 -6.70 13.88 -6.86
C TYR A 244 -5.60 12.86 -6.53
N GLU A 245 -5.47 11.79 -7.28
CA GLU A 245 -4.28 10.91 -7.24
C GLU A 245 -3.11 11.46 -8.07
N THR A 246 -3.35 12.45 -8.95
CA THR A 246 -2.29 13.17 -9.65
C THR A 246 -1.65 14.24 -8.74
N THR A 247 -0.53 14.81 -9.16
CA THR A 247 0.10 15.96 -8.48
C THR A 247 -0.37 17.33 -9.02
N ARG A 248 -1.32 17.35 -9.97
CA ARG A 248 -1.73 18.56 -10.69
C ARG A 248 -2.36 19.61 -9.81
N TRP A 249 -3.20 19.19 -8.89
CA TRP A 249 -3.85 20.05 -7.91
C TRP A 249 -2.88 20.72 -6.92
N TYR A 250 -1.65 20.19 -6.78
CA TYR A 250 -0.64 20.75 -5.87
C TYR A 250 -0.31 22.21 -6.20
N ARG A 251 -0.15 22.53 -7.50
CA ARG A 251 0.14 23.91 -7.95
C ARG A 251 -0.98 24.86 -7.57
N GLU A 252 -2.23 24.44 -7.73
CA GLU A 252 -3.38 25.28 -7.42
C GLU A 252 -3.55 25.48 -5.91
N VAL A 253 -3.32 24.42 -5.11
CA VAL A 253 -3.29 24.57 -3.65
C VAL A 253 -2.14 25.49 -3.22
N SER A 254 -0.96 25.36 -3.85
CA SER A 254 0.19 26.23 -3.56
C SER A 254 -0.08 27.70 -3.84
N LYS A 255 -0.72 28.00 -4.97
CA LYS A 255 -1.10 29.39 -5.34
C LYS A 255 -2.11 30.02 -4.39
N ASN A 256 -3.03 29.21 -3.86
CA ASN A 256 -4.12 29.66 -3.00
C ASN A 256 -3.80 29.55 -1.51
N ALA A 257 -2.67 28.93 -1.13
CA ALA A 257 -2.21 28.88 0.26
C ALA A 257 -1.50 30.20 0.61
N ALA A 258 -1.84 30.78 1.76
CA ALA A 258 -1.16 31.98 2.23
C ALA A 258 0.30 31.66 2.60
N GLU A 259 1.19 32.62 2.33
CA GLU A 259 2.58 32.59 2.81
C GLU A 259 2.63 32.63 4.33
N GLY A 260 3.54 31.89 4.94
CA GLY A 260 3.77 31.89 6.37
C GLY A 260 4.12 30.51 6.94
N ALA A 261 4.52 30.49 8.20
CA ALA A 261 4.83 29.25 8.91
C ALA A 261 3.58 28.37 9.00
N ARG A 262 3.75 27.07 8.68
CA ARG A 262 2.70 26.07 8.86
C ARG A 262 2.33 25.98 10.33
N ASN A 263 1.08 26.31 10.65
CA ASN A 263 0.60 26.20 12.02
C ASN A 263 0.35 24.72 12.35
N HIS A 264 1.09 24.17 13.32
CA HIS A 264 1.06 22.75 13.68
C HIS A 264 1.23 21.77 12.51
N GLY A 265 2.05 22.12 11.49
CA GLY A 265 2.26 21.29 10.31
C GLY A 265 1.13 21.33 9.27
N LEU A 266 0.09 22.12 9.49
CA LEU A 266 -1.03 22.31 8.55
C LEU A 266 -0.70 23.41 7.54
N LEU A 267 -1.09 23.20 6.29
CA LEU A 267 -1.08 24.24 5.27
C LEU A 267 -2.03 25.38 5.64
N ASN A 268 -1.56 26.61 5.44
CA ASN A 268 -2.37 27.80 5.67
C ASN A 268 -3.27 28.08 4.43
N ILE A 269 -4.28 27.25 4.27
CA ILE A 269 -5.30 27.41 3.24
C ILE A 269 -6.69 27.37 3.89
N SER A 270 -7.47 28.43 3.62
CA SER A 270 -8.85 28.47 4.09
C SER A 270 -9.75 27.59 3.20
N PRO A 271 -10.94 27.19 3.68
CA PRO A 271 -11.89 26.50 2.82
C PRO A 271 -12.27 27.31 1.56
N ASN A 272 -12.40 28.63 1.66
CA ASN A 272 -12.75 29.48 0.54
C ASN A 272 -11.63 29.49 -0.51
N ASP A 273 -10.36 29.57 -0.10
CA ASP A 273 -9.21 29.53 -0.97
C ASP A 273 -9.10 28.15 -1.65
N PHE A 274 -9.35 27.08 -0.92
CA PHE A 274 -9.39 25.72 -1.50
C PHE A 274 -10.48 25.60 -2.56
N PHE A 275 -11.68 26.16 -2.35
CA PHE A 275 -12.76 26.15 -3.33
C PHE A 275 -12.52 27.09 -4.53
N ASN A 276 -11.56 27.99 -4.45
CA ASN A 276 -11.12 28.81 -5.58
C ASN A 276 -10.06 28.12 -6.46
N THR A 277 -9.53 26.95 -6.05
CA THR A 277 -8.59 26.19 -6.89
C THR A 277 -9.22 25.80 -8.22
N LEU A 278 -8.43 25.86 -9.30
CA LEU A 278 -8.83 25.50 -10.64
C LEU A 278 -8.51 24.01 -10.89
N LEU A 279 -9.45 23.31 -11.49
CA LEU A 279 -9.27 21.96 -11.98
C LEU A 279 -9.41 21.97 -13.51
N THR A 280 -8.41 21.46 -14.21
CA THR A 280 -8.48 21.23 -15.66
C THR A 280 -9.14 19.87 -15.88
N ILE A 281 -10.35 19.87 -16.43
CA ILE A 281 -11.24 18.70 -16.54
C ILE A 281 -11.83 18.56 -17.95
N PRO A 282 -12.20 17.33 -18.39
CA PRO A 282 -12.94 17.13 -19.62
C PRO A 282 -14.29 17.86 -19.57
N LYS A 283 -14.69 18.47 -20.69
CA LYS A 283 -16.04 19.04 -20.85
C LYS A 283 -17.12 17.96 -20.91
N SER A 284 -16.80 16.80 -21.51
CA SER A 284 -17.72 15.68 -21.66
C SER A 284 -17.83 14.86 -20.37
N ALA A 285 -19.05 14.65 -19.93
CA ALA A 285 -19.35 13.76 -18.81
C ALA A 285 -19.00 12.29 -19.13
N GLU A 286 -19.13 11.91 -20.39
CA GLU A 286 -18.78 10.57 -20.88
C GLU A 286 -17.28 10.32 -20.76
N GLU A 287 -16.45 11.31 -21.13
CA GLU A 287 -14.99 11.19 -20.97
C GLU A 287 -14.60 11.10 -19.50
N GLN A 288 -15.18 11.93 -18.63
CA GLN A 288 -14.97 11.84 -17.19
C GLN A 288 -15.35 10.43 -16.67
N GLN A 289 -16.49 9.89 -17.13
CA GLN A 289 -16.94 8.55 -16.74
C GLN A 289 -15.97 7.46 -17.21
N GLN A 290 -15.48 7.54 -18.45
CA GLN A 290 -14.54 6.55 -18.99
C GLN A 290 -13.21 6.55 -18.23
N ILE A 291 -12.65 7.75 -17.98
CA ILE A 291 -11.42 7.90 -17.20
C ILE A 291 -11.61 7.35 -15.77
N GLY A 292 -12.67 7.78 -15.09
CA GLY A 292 -12.97 7.32 -13.73
C GLY A 292 -13.14 5.82 -13.64
N SER A 293 -13.91 5.23 -14.58
CA SER A 293 -14.13 3.78 -14.64
C SER A 293 -12.85 3.00 -14.91
N PHE A 294 -12.01 3.49 -15.81
CA PHE A 294 -10.73 2.87 -16.13
C PHE A 294 -9.82 2.76 -14.89
N PHE A 295 -9.63 3.87 -14.18
CA PHE A 295 -8.80 3.87 -12.98
C PHE A 295 -9.41 3.04 -11.86
N LYS A 296 -10.75 3.08 -11.70
CA LYS A 296 -11.43 2.22 -10.73
C LYS A 296 -11.19 0.73 -11.00
N GLN A 297 -11.33 0.28 -12.25
CA GLN A 297 -11.06 -1.12 -12.62
C GLN A 297 -9.60 -1.52 -12.35
N LEU A 298 -8.67 -0.59 -12.59
CA LEU A 298 -7.26 -0.82 -12.31
C LEU A 298 -7.00 -0.92 -10.81
N ASP A 299 -7.63 -0.08 -10.00
CA ASP A 299 -7.55 -0.15 -8.54
C ASP A 299 -8.17 -1.43 -7.97
N ASP A 300 -9.34 -1.82 -8.47
CA ASP A 300 -9.99 -3.07 -8.08
C ASP A 300 -9.09 -4.29 -8.40
N THR A 301 -8.39 -4.24 -9.56
CA THR A 301 -7.44 -5.29 -9.97
C THR A 301 -6.21 -5.33 -9.05
N ILE A 302 -5.64 -4.17 -8.73
CA ILE A 302 -4.52 -4.03 -7.80
C ILE A 302 -4.90 -4.57 -6.41
N ALA A 303 -6.06 -4.19 -5.90
CA ALA A 303 -6.57 -4.65 -4.61
C ALA A 303 -6.79 -6.17 -4.58
N LEU A 304 -7.33 -6.76 -5.66
CA LEU A 304 -7.50 -8.20 -5.79
C LEU A 304 -6.16 -8.96 -5.75
N HIS A 305 -5.15 -8.47 -6.49
CA HIS A 305 -3.81 -9.08 -6.49
C HIS A 305 -3.11 -8.93 -5.14
N GLN A 306 -3.27 -7.79 -4.45
CA GLN A 306 -2.73 -7.59 -3.11
C GLN A 306 -3.36 -8.57 -2.12
N HIS A 307 -4.69 -8.68 -2.09
CA HIS A 307 -5.40 -9.60 -1.20
C HIS A 307 -4.99 -11.07 -1.44
N LYS A 308 -4.88 -11.47 -2.72
CA LYS A 308 -4.44 -12.82 -3.07
C LYS A 308 -3.01 -13.10 -2.60
N LEU A 309 -2.11 -12.11 -2.75
CA LEU A 309 -0.74 -12.20 -2.29
C LEU A 309 -0.65 -12.38 -0.77
N ASP A 310 -1.42 -11.60 -0.02
CA ASP A 310 -1.45 -11.67 1.43
C ASP A 310 -1.99 -13.02 1.90
N LEU A 311 -3.06 -13.52 1.28
CA LEU A 311 -3.62 -14.84 1.56
C LEU A 311 -2.60 -15.98 1.29
N LEU A 312 -1.88 -15.91 0.16
CA LEU A 312 -0.85 -16.91 -0.16
C LEU A 312 0.31 -16.89 0.86
N LYS A 313 0.72 -15.72 1.32
CA LYS A 313 1.75 -15.56 2.36
C LYS A 313 1.29 -16.15 3.70
N GLU A 314 0.04 -15.91 4.08
CA GLU A 314 -0.55 -16.49 5.31
C GLU A 314 -0.68 -18.01 5.20
N GLN A 315 -1.15 -18.52 4.08
CA GLN A 315 -1.23 -19.97 3.83
C GLN A 315 0.16 -20.61 3.92
N LYS A 316 1.18 -20.01 3.27
CA LYS A 316 2.56 -20.50 3.38
C LYS A 316 3.01 -20.58 4.82
N LYS A 317 2.81 -19.49 5.59
CA LYS A 317 3.15 -19.45 7.00
C LYS A 317 2.44 -20.57 7.80
N GLY A 318 1.15 -20.78 7.56
CA GLY A 318 0.37 -21.83 8.22
C GLY A 318 0.86 -23.24 7.90
N PHE A 319 1.23 -23.51 6.63
CA PHE A 319 1.78 -24.80 6.24
C PHE A 319 3.18 -25.04 6.83
N LEU A 320 4.05 -24.02 6.82
CA LEU A 320 5.38 -24.12 7.45
C LEU A 320 5.28 -24.46 8.93
N GLN A 321 4.36 -23.83 9.67
CA GLN A 321 4.14 -24.13 11.08
C GLN A 321 3.63 -25.54 11.36
N LYS A 322 2.93 -26.17 10.40
CA LYS A 322 2.38 -27.52 10.55
C LYS A 322 3.33 -28.63 10.08
N MET A 323 4.15 -28.34 9.06
CA MET A 323 5.01 -29.33 8.43
C MET A 323 6.44 -29.37 9.01
N PHE A 324 6.88 -28.30 9.64
CA PHE A 324 8.22 -28.19 10.27
C PHE A 324 8.10 -27.90 11.77
N VAL A 325 7.46 -28.81 12.47
CA VAL A 325 7.21 -28.72 13.94
C VAL A 325 8.48 -29.02 14.76
#